data_4565c749442e66e38aa269ccd6d0918c
#
_entry.id   4565c749442e66e38aa269ccd6d0918c
#
_cell.length_a   1.000
_cell.length_b   1.000
_cell.length_c   1.000
_cell.angle_alpha   90.00
_cell.angle_beta   90.00
_cell.angle_gamma   90.00
#
_symmetry.space_group_name_H-M   'P 1'
#
loop_
_entity.id
_entity.type
_entity.pdbx_description
1 polymer ?
#
loop_
_entity_poly.entity_id
_entity_poly.type
_entity_poly.pdbx_seq_one_letter_code
_entity_poly.pdbx_strand_id
1 'polypeptide(L)' 'MKKNKLDHVDCEILNLLSKNGRMSVKDLANEVFLSSPAASARVERLEKEGYITGYHATLNSELLGF' A
#
# COMPACT_ATOMS: atom_id res chain seq x y z
N MET A 1 -16.32 6.99 16.43
CA MET A 1 -16.08 6.70 15.75
C MET A 1 -15.91 6.05 14.93
N LYS A 2 -15.66 6.08 14.55
CA LYS A 2 -15.53 5.61 13.76
C LYS A 2 -15.21 5.00 13.07
N LYS A 3 -15.37 4.70 12.91
CA LYS A 3 -14.81 4.23 12.32
C LYS A 3 -14.65 3.75 11.12
N ASN A 4 -14.04 4.05 10.90
CA ASN A 4 -13.69 3.62 9.59
C ASN A 4 -13.53 2.16 9.47
N LYS A 5 -14.18 1.57 8.52
CA LYS A 5 -14.05 0.16 8.30
C LYS A 5 -13.22 -0.09 7.08
N LEU A 6 -12.21 -0.94 7.22
CA LEU A 6 -11.46 -1.43 6.07
C LEU A 6 -12.24 -2.57 5.45
N ASP A 7 -12.47 -2.50 4.14
CA ASP A 7 -13.09 -3.63 3.48
C ASP A 7 -12.02 -4.63 3.05
N HIS A 8 -12.46 -5.73 2.44
CA HIS A 8 -11.55 -6.79 2.04
C HIS A 8 -10.47 -6.29 1.07
N VAL A 9 -10.85 -5.41 0.15
CA VAL A 9 -9.92 -4.88 -0.83
C VAL A 9 -8.88 -4.00 -0.16
N ASP A 10 -9.29 -3.18 0.79
CA ASP A 10 -8.35 -2.33 1.54
C ASP A 10 -7.32 -3.19 2.26
N CYS A 11 -7.77 -4.26 2.91
CA CYS A 11 -6.87 -5.14 3.64
C CYS A 11 -5.89 -5.82 2.68
N GLU A 12 -6.35 -6.20 1.51
CA GLU A 12 -5.50 -6.81 0.51
C GLU A 12 -4.43 -5.85 0.02
N ILE A 13 -4.83 -4.60 -0.22
CA ILE A 13 -3.89 -3.56 -0.64
C ILE A 13 -2.81 -3.35 0.43
N LEU A 14 -3.22 -3.25 1.68
CA LEU A 14 -2.28 -3.04 2.77
C LEU A 14 -1.31 -4.22 2.88
N ASN A 15 -1.82 -5.43 2.73
CA ASN A 15 -0.98 -6.61 2.77
C ASN A 15 0.06 -6.62 1.65
N LEU A 16 -0.38 -6.31 0.42
CA LEU A 16 0.52 -6.29 -0.73
C LEU A 16 1.59 -5.23 -0.57
N LEU A 17 1.21 -4.03 -0.14
CA LEU A 17 2.17 -2.94 0.03
C LEU A 17 3.11 -3.20 1.19
N SER A 18 2.68 -3.93 2.20
CA SER A 18 3.57 -4.26 3.32
C SER A 18 4.68 -5.19 2.88
N LYS A 19 4.44 -5.99 1.85
CA LYS A 19 5.45 -6.90 1.32
C LYS A 19 6.30 -6.27 0.25
N ASN A 20 5.74 -5.31 -0.49
CA ASN A 20 6.46 -4.65 -1.57
C ASN A 20 5.97 -3.22 -1.71
N GLY A 21 6.61 -2.31 -1.01
CA GLY A 21 6.24 -0.90 -1.02
C GLY A 21 6.47 -0.19 -2.35
N ARG A 22 7.17 -0.86 -3.27
CA ARG A 22 7.41 -0.28 -4.60
C ARG A 22 6.42 -0.76 -5.65
N MET A 23 5.45 -1.56 -5.25
CA MET A 23 4.47 -2.04 -6.21
C MET A 23 3.76 -0.86 -6.88
N SER A 24 3.68 -0.89 -8.21
CA SER A 24 3.01 0.17 -8.94
C SER A 24 1.51 0.10 -8.74
N VAL A 25 0.84 1.23 -8.96
CA VAL A 25 -0.63 1.24 -8.89
C VAL A 25 -1.23 0.28 -9.90
N LYS A 26 -0.61 0.18 -11.08
CA LYS A 26 -1.10 -0.72 -12.11
C LYS A 26 -1.04 -2.17 -11.65
N ASP A 27 0.09 -2.57 -11.05
CA ASP A 27 0.22 -3.94 -10.56
C ASP A 27 -0.72 -4.20 -9.41
N LEU A 28 -0.84 -3.22 -8.52
CA LEU A 28 -1.75 -3.32 -7.38
C LEU A 28 -3.19 -3.50 -7.86
N ALA A 29 -3.59 -2.69 -8.84
CA ALA A 29 -4.94 -2.77 -9.39
C ALA A 29 -5.22 -4.15 -9.98
N ASN A 30 -4.24 -4.71 -10.70
CA ASN A 30 -4.39 -6.04 -11.25
C ASN A 30 -4.59 -7.10 -10.16
N GLU A 31 -3.84 -6.96 -9.06
CA GLU A 31 -3.92 -7.95 -7.98
C GLU A 31 -5.27 -7.92 -7.28
N VAL A 32 -5.87 -6.75 -7.16
CA VAL A 32 -7.14 -6.62 -6.42
C VAL A 32 -8.34 -6.46 -7.35
N PHE A 33 -8.13 -6.63 -8.64
CA PHE A 33 -9.19 -6.61 -9.67
C PHE A 33 -9.94 -5.29 -9.71
N LEU A 34 -9.19 -4.20 -9.64
CA LEU A 34 -9.73 -2.85 -9.78
C LEU A 34 -9.08 -2.17 -10.98
N SER A 35 -9.71 -1.09 -11.43
CA SER A 35 -9.06 -0.21 -12.38
C SER A 35 -7.95 0.56 -11.67
N SER A 36 -6.97 1.08 -12.43
CA SER A 36 -5.89 1.87 -11.83
C SER A 36 -6.41 3.09 -11.10
N PRO A 37 -7.34 3.88 -11.65
CA PRO A 37 -7.88 5.00 -10.87
C PRO A 37 -8.56 4.58 -9.57
N ALA A 38 -9.28 3.46 -9.59
CA ALA A 38 -9.94 2.98 -8.38
C ALA A 38 -8.93 2.54 -7.33
N ALA A 39 -7.88 1.83 -7.77
CA ALA A 39 -6.83 1.42 -6.84
C ALA A 39 -6.09 2.62 -6.28
N SER A 40 -5.80 3.60 -7.12
CA SER A 40 -5.13 4.83 -6.69
C SER A 40 -5.95 5.57 -5.64
N ALA A 41 -7.26 5.67 -5.86
CA ALA A 41 -8.15 6.34 -4.91
C ALA A 41 -8.14 5.62 -3.56
N ARG A 42 -8.11 4.28 -3.57
CA ARG A 42 -8.05 3.52 -2.33
C ARG A 42 -6.75 3.79 -1.58
N VAL A 43 -5.63 3.79 -2.30
CA VAL A 43 -4.32 4.04 -1.66
C VAL A 43 -4.29 5.43 -1.06
N GLU A 44 -4.77 6.44 -1.81
CA GLU A 44 -4.81 7.81 -1.31
C GLU A 44 -5.63 7.92 -0.04
N ARG A 45 -6.77 7.26 -0.01
CA ARG A 45 -7.62 7.30 1.18
C ARG A 45 -6.93 6.64 2.37
N LEU A 46 -6.27 5.50 2.13
CA LEU A 46 -5.57 4.79 3.20
C LEU A 46 -4.41 5.63 3.75
N GLU A 47 -3.74 6.38 2.89
CA GLU A 47 -2.70 7.30 3.33
C GLU A 47 -3.29 8.44 4.13
N LYS A 48 -4.35 9.03 3.62
CA LYS A 48 -4.97 10.20 4.24
C LYS A 48 -5.54 9.85 5.61
N GLU A 49 -6.09 8.66 5.76
CA GLU A 49 -6.69 8.23 7.01
C GLU A 49 -5.66 7.64 7.99
N GLY A 50 -4.41 7.57 7.59
CA GLY A 50 -3.36 7.17 8.49
C GLY A 50 -3.07 5.68 8.58
N TYR A 51 -3.73 4.87 7.76
CA TYR A 51 -3.42 3.44 7.74
C TYR A 51 -2.06 3.19 7.10
N ILE A 52 -1.71 4.00 6.10
CA ILE A 52 -0.38 3.96 5.52
C ILE A 52 0.35 5.20 6.01
N THR A 53 1.41 5.00 6.77
CA THR A 53 2.14 6.11 7.37
C THR A 53 3.39 6.47 6.60
N GLY A 54 3.82 5.62 5.67
CA GLY A 54 4.99 5.93 4.86
C GLY A 54 5.44 4.71 4.11
N TYR A 55 6.46 4.91 3.30
CA TYR A 55 7.09 3.85 2.51
C TYR A 55 8.59 3.95 2.74
N HIS A 56 9.24 2.82 2.91
CA HIS A 56 10.68 2.86 3.11
C HIS A 56 11.31 1.57 2.60
N ALA A 57 12.60 1.63 2.37
CA ALA A 57 13.35 0.51 1.85
C ALA A 57 14.07 -0.19 2.98
N THR A 58 14.24 -1.49 2.84
CA THR A 58 15.14 -2.25 3.71
C THR A 58 16.48 -2.30 3.01
N LEU A 59 17.52 -1.84 3.68
CA LEU A 59 18.83 -1.69 3.08
C LEU A 59 19.79 -2.75 3.61
N ASN A 60 20.75 -3.11 2.76
CA ASN A 60 21.81 -4.01 3.17
C ASN A 60 22.96 -3.18 3.73
N SER A 61 23.02 -3.10 5.05
CA SER A 61 24.00 -2.25 5.72
C SER A 61 25.43 -2.72 5.50
N GLU A 62 25.63 -4.01 5.32
CA GLU A 62 26.98 -4.52 5.06
C GLU A 62 27.52 -4.02 3.74
N LEU A 63 26.68 -4.03 2.69
CA LEU A 63 27.11 -3.53 1.39
C LEU A 63 27.33 -2.01 1.42
N LEU A 64 26.64 -1.31 2.32
CA LEU A 64 26.77 0.13 2.43
C LEU A 64 27.92 0.55 3.33
N GLY A 65 28.51 -0.39 4.05
CA GLY A 65 29.65 -0.09 4.93
C GLY A 65 29.26 0.40 6.31
N PHE A 66 28.03 0.19 6.71
CA PHE A 66 27.57 0.58 8.05
C PHE A 66 27.78 -0.52 9.05
#